data_ed1f5eca3c7b94b240823cb8aa5419bf
#
_entry.id   ed1f5eca3c7b94b240823cb8aa5419bf
#
_cell.length_a   1.000
_cell.length_b   1.000
_cell.length_c   1.000
_cell.angle_alpha   90.00
_cell.angle_beta   90.00
_cell.angle_gamma   90.00
#
_symmetry.space_group_name_H-M   'P 1'
#
loop_
_entity.id
_entity.type
_entity.pdbx_description
1 polymer ?
#
loop_
_entity_poly.entity_id
_entity_poly.type
_entity_poly.pdbx_seq_one_letter_code
_entity_poly.pdbx_strand_id
1 'polypeptide(L)'
;MKHWCVWVWFTAGLFVACSSENQWLDTALNLAGDNRAELQKVLDRYKEEDGDKYRAACFLIENMPFHGAYEGKALENYRKYFSEYVSFPYSRHVQELIDSLKRADGEFSINQLTYKRDIMTVDSAFLVNHIEWAFKVWREQPWGKHVDFDTFCEYILPYRIGDEPLSLWRKEIYECYSPILDEFRKTDEADNPKVAAQLLMDTLRKANYRNTALFPVGPHLGPDVLKWHTGSCREFTDAMIYVLRAL
;
A
#
# COMPACT_ATOMS: atom_id res chain seq x y z
N MET A 1 -36.28 53.84 15.64
CA MET A 1 -34.83 54.05 15.50
C MET A 1 -34.09 52.73 15.79
N LYS A 2 -33.35 52.22 14.83
CA LYS A 2 -32.17 51.35 14.94
C LYS A 2 -32.34 49.95 15.54
N HIS A 3 -32.46 48.96 14.66
CA HIS A 3 -31.83 47.63 14.81
C HIS A 3 -31.47 47.14 13.42
N TRP A 4 -30.29 47.53 12.96
CA TRP A 4 -29.58 46.96 11.83
C TRP A 4 -28.14 46.76 12.28
N CYS A 5 -27.65 45.53 12.19
CA CYS A 5 -26.26 45.09 12.17
C CYS A 5 -26.06 43.83 12.99
N VAL A 6 -26.30 42.66 12.47
CA VAL A 6 -25.61 41.39 12.79
C VAL A 6 -25.94 40.34 11.73
N TRP A 7 -25.47 40.46 10.52
CA TRP A 7 -25.58 39.37 9.52
C TRP A 7 -24.49 39.43 8.45
N VAL A 8 -23.20 39.54 8.80
CA VAL A 8 -22.15 39.54 7.77
C VAL A 8 -20.94 38.62 8.07
N TRP A 9 -20.90 37.87 9.16
CA TRP A 9 -19.65 37.15 9.53
C TRP A 9 -19.66 35.63 9.43
N PHE A 10 -20.62 34.99 8.74
CA PHE A 10 -20.66 33.52 8.69
C PHE A 10 -20.32 32.89 7.33
N THR A 11 -20.02 33.66 6.29
CA THR A 11 -19.76 33.12 4.94
C THR A 11 -18.28 33.05 4.55
N ALA A 12 -17.38 33.66 5.31
CA ALA A 12 -15.95 33.70 4.96
C ALA A 12 -15.16 32.42 5.38
N GLY A 13 -15.67 31.65 6.34
CA GLY A 13 -14.96 30.47 6.87
C GLY A 13 -15.03 29.22 5.96
N LEU A 14 -16.09 29.08 5.17
CA LEU A 14 -16.28 27.92 4.30
C LEU A 14 -15.45 27.96 2.99
N PHE A 15 -15.09 29.15 2.53
CA PHE A 15 -14.27 29.28 1.31
C PHE A 15 -12.78 29.01 1.53
N VAL A 16 -12.27 29.16 2.74
CA VAL A 16 -10.82 28.95 3.03
C VAL A 16 -10.48 27.46 3.09
N ALA A 17 -11.37 26.61 3.60
CA ALA A 17 -11.13 25.16 3.66
C ALA A 17 -11.14 24.52 2.26
N CYS A 18 -12.07 24.93 1.38
CA CYS A 18 -12.16 24.42 0.02
C CYS A 18 -10.98 24.88 -0.87
N SER A 19 -10.39 26.03 -0.59
CA SER A 19 -9.22 26.52 -1.36
C SER A 19 -7.92 25.80 -0.99
N SER A 20 -7.79 25.28 0.23
CA SER A 20 -6.57 24.58 0.66
C SER A 20 -6.49 23.14 0.09
N GLU A 21 -7.60 22.40 0.05
CA GLU A 21 -7.65 21.05 -0.53
C GLU A 21 -7.29 21.06 -2.01
N ASN A 22 -7.87 21.97 -2.80
CA ASN A 22 -7.51 22.12 -4.22
C ASN A 22 -6.03 22.51 -4.42
N GLN A 23 -5.42 23.25 -3.50
CA GLN A 23 -4.04 23.70 -3.63
C GLN A 23 -3.02 22.54 -3.50
N TRP A 24 -3.28 21.56 -2.62
CA TRP A 24 -2.39 20.40 -2.47
C TRP A 24 -2.46 19.48 -3.69
N LEU A 25 -3.65 19.21 -4.19
CA LEU A 25 -3.84 18.43 -5.42
C LEU A 25 -3.15 19.08 -6.62
N ASP A 26 -3.37 20.38 -6.81
CA ASP A 26 -2.74 21.13 -7.90
C ASP A 26 -1.21 21.12 -7.78
N THR A 27 -0.68 21.22 -6.57
CA THR A 27 0.76 21.12 -6.31
C THR A 27 1.30 19.75 -6.70
N ALA A 28 0.63 18.67 -6.27
CA ALA A 28 1.00 17.29 -6.62
C ALA A 28 0.96 17.06 -8.14
N LEU A 29 -0.11 17.51 -8.81
CA LEU A 29 -0.24 17.41 -10.27
C LEU A 29 0.83 18.22 -11.02
N ASN A 30 1.29 19.35 -10.48
CA ASN A 30 2.40 20.11 -11.06
C ASN A 30 3.75 19.39 -10.88
N LEU A 31 3.95 18.69 -9.76
CA LEU A 31 5.14 17.87 -9.52
C LEU A 31 5.21 16.61 -10.38
N ALA A 32 4.08 16.16 -10.93
CA ALA A 32 4.00 15.01 -11.81
C ALA A 32 4.70 15.20 -13.16
N GLY A 33 4.89 16.42 -13.61
CA GLY A 33 5.49 16.73 -14.92
C GLY A 33 4.75 16.03 -16.06
N ASP A 34 5.46 15.24 -16.86
CA ASP A 34 4.88 14.51 -18.01
C ASP A 34 3.84 13.45 -17.58
N ASN A 35 3.93 12.94 -16.34
CA ASN A 35 2.99 11.97 -15.81
C ASN A 35 1.63 12.58 -15.40
N ARG A 36 1.50 13.91 -15.40
CA ARG A 36 0.24 14.59 -15.04
C ARG A 36 -0.96 14.04 -15.80
N ALA A 37 -0.78 13.73 -17.08
CA ALA A 37 -1.87 13.24 -17.92
C ALA A 37 -2.43 11.88 -17.44
N GLU A 38 -1.58 11.00 -16.92
CA GLU A 38 -2.01 9.73 -16.34
C GLU A 38 -2.83 9.93 -15.06
N LEU A 39 -2.38 10.80 -14.17
CA LEU A 39 -3.10 11.10 -12.94
C LEU A 39 -4.43 11.81 -13.23
N GLN A 40 -4.47 12.71 -14.21
CA GLN A 40 -5.69 13.40 -14.61
C GLN A 40 -6.75 12.43 -15.14
N LYS A 41 -6.37 11.40 -15.90
CA LYS A 41 -7.31 10.36 -16.38
C LYS A 41 -8.06 9.68 -15.23
N VAL A 42 -7.40 9.45 -14.09
CA VAL A 42 -8.03 8.83 -12.91
C VAL A 42 -9.05 9.79 -12.28
N LEU A 43 -8.69 11.05 -12.13
CA LEU A 43 -9.58 12.08 -11.60
C LEU A 43 -10.80 12.28 -12.50
N ASP A 44 -10.60 12.41 -13.80
CA ASP A 44 -11.67 12.60 -14.78
C ASP A 44 -12.65 11.42 -14.78
N ARG A 45 -12.12 10.20 -14.71
CA ARG A 45 -12.95 8.99 -14.60
C ARG A 45 -13.88 9.04 -13.40
N TYR A 46 -13.35 9.25 -12.20
CA TYR A 46 -14.16 9.13 -10.98
C TYR A 46 -15.01 10.37 -10.68
N LYS A 47 -14.69 11.51 -11.25
CA LYS A 47 -15.47 12.73 -11.08
C LYS A 47 -16.93 12.57 -11.48
N GLU A 48 -17.18 11.79 -12.52
CA GLU A 48 -18.53 11.54 -13.04
C GLU A 48 -19.12 10.22 -12.52
N GLU A 49 -18.27 9.23 -12.16
CA GLU A 49 -18.72 7.88 -11.82
C GLU A 49 -19.02 7.70 -10.33
N ASP A 50 -18.16 8.21 -9.43
CA ASP A 50 -18.23 7.93 -7.98
C ASP A 50 -17.50 9.00 -7.16
N GLY A 51 -18.24 9.83 -6.45
CA GLY A 51 -17.69 10.93 -5.66
C GLY A 51 -16.70 10.50 -4.57
N ASP A 52 -16.91 9.35 -3.91
CA ASP A 52 -15.98 8.85 -2.90
C ASP A 52 -14.68 8.32 -3.55
N LYS A 53 -14.78 7.65 -4.70
CA LYS A 53 -13.60 7.23 -5.45
C LYS A 53 -12.82 8.43 -5.98
N TYR A 54 -13.50 9.51 -6.36
CA TYR A 54 -12.85 10.76 -6.73
C TYR A 54 -12.05 11.34 -5.56
N ARG A 55 -12.65 11.43 -4.37
CA ARG A 55 -11.99 11.92 -3.15
C ARG A 55 -10.79 11.03 -2.78
N ALA A 56 -10.94 9.72 -2.90
CA ALA A 56 -9.86 8.75 -2.66
C ALA A 56 -8.72 8.90 -3.68
N ALA A 57 -9.03 9.16 -4.96
CA ALA A 57 -8.03 9.45 -5.98
C ALA A 57 -7.27 10.75 -5.67
N CYS A 58 -7.98 11.81 -5.26
CA CYS A 58 -7.36 13.04 -4.79
C CYS A 58 -6.40 12.77 -3.63
N PHE A 59 -6.86 12.05 -2.59
CA PHE A 59 -6.04 11.69 -1.43
C PHE A 59 -4.75 10.96 -1.83
N LEU A 60 -4.84 9.96 -2.70
CA LEU A 60 -3.67 9.22 -3.17
C LEU A 60 -2.69 10.12 -3.94
N ILE A 61 -3.20 10.97 -4.84
CA ILE A 61 -2.37 11.86 -5.66
C ILE A 61 -1.69 12.94 -4.81
N GLU A 62 -2.39 13.52 -3.86
CA GLU A 62 -1.85 14.53 -2.93
C GLU A 62 -0.69 13.99 -2.08
N ASN A 63 -0.77 12.73 -1.67
CA ASN A 63 0.27 12.09 -0.88
C ASN A 63 1.38 11.45 -1.72
N MET A 64 1.18 11.25 -3.02
CA MET A 64 2.10 10.57 -3.92
C MET A 64 3.50 11.22 -4.03
N PRO A 65 3.69 12.56 -3.94
CA PRO A 65 5.03 13.19 -3.97
C PRO A 65 6.01 12.68 -2.93
N PHE A 66 5.52 12.11 -1.83
CA PHE A 66 6.33 11.60 -0.71
C PHE A 66 6.68 10.11 -0.86
N HIS A 67 6.16 9.45 -1.88
CA HIS A 67 6.32 8.03 -2.13
C HIS A 67 7.18 7.76 -3.36
N GLY A 68 7.82 6.60 -3.36
CA GLY A 68 8.63 6.12 -4.47
C GLY A 68 9.25 4.77 -4.19
N ALA A 69 9.96 4.24 -5.15
CA ALA A 69 10.66 2.97 -5.07
C ALA A 69 12.09 3.07 -5.55
N TYR A 70 12.91 2.15 -5.07
CA TYR A 70 14.22 1.91 -5.62
C TYR A 70 14.15 0.96 -6.81
N GLU A 71 14.96 1.23 -7.82
CA GLU A 71 15.12 0.40 -9.02
C GLU A 71 16.61 0.15 -9.31
N GLY A 72 16.90 -0.95 -9.97
CA GLY A 72 18.23 -1.27 -10.47
C GLY A 72 18.58 -2.74 -10.32
N LYS A 73 19.63 -3.15 -11.02
CA LYS A 73 20.09 -4.54 -11.06
C LYS A 73 20.42 -5.10 -9.67
N ALA A 74 20.99 -4.27 -8.79
CA ALA A 74 21.31 -4.67 -7.43
C ALA A 74 20.05 -5.06 -6.62
N LEU A 75 18.89 -4.41 -6.87
CA LEU A 75 17.63 -4.78 -6.23
C LEU A 75 17.12 -6.16 -6.72
N GLU A 76 17.23 -6.44 -8.02
CA GLU A 76 16.89 -7.75 -8.57
C GLU A 76 17.72 -8.87 -7.93
N ASN A 77 19.03 -8.64 -7.81
CA ASN A 77 19.93 -9.57 -7.15
C ASN A 77 19.60 -9.73 -5.66
N TYR A 78 19.30 -8.62 -4.96
CA TYR A 78 18.86 -8.63 -3.56
C TYR A 78 17.59 -9.48 -3.37
N ARG A 79 16.59 -9.33 -4.23
CA ARG A 79 15.36 -10.14 -4.21
C ARG A 79 15.63 -11.61 -4.52
N LYS A 80 16.57 -11.89 -5.42
CA LYS A 80 17.02 -13.26 -5.72
C LYS A 80 17.60 -13.95 -4.47
N TYR A 81 18.34 -13.26 -3.61
CA TYR A 81 18.84 -13.86 -2.37
C TYR A 81 17.69 -14.35 -1.48
N PHE A 82 16.61 -13.60 -1.36
CA PHE A 82 15.45 -14.03 -0.58
C PHE A 82 14.76 -15.24 -1.21
N SER A 83 14.56 -15.26 -2.51
CA SER A 83 13.91 -16.38 -3.20
C SER A 83 14.73 -17.68 -3.10
N GLU A 84 16.04 -17.60 -3.20
CA GLU A 84 16.95 -18.75 -3.05
C GLU A 84 17.02 -19.23 -1.59
N TYR A 85 17.01 -18.29 -0.62
CA TYR A 85 17.02 -18.62 0.81
C TYR A 85 15.80 -19.47 1.22
N VAL A 86 14.64 -19.22 0.63
CA VAL A 86 13.40 -19.99 0.91
C VAL A 86 13.55 -21.46 0.51
N SER A 87 14.29 -21.72 -0.57
CA SER A 87 14.50 -23.08 -1.10
C SER A 87 15.43 -23.95 -0.23
N PHE A 88 16.21 -23.34 0.66
CA PHE A 88 17.22 -24.01 1.47
C PHE A 88 17.03 -23.73 2.97
N PRO A 89 16.34 -24.58 3.74
CA PRO A 89 16.16 -24.36 5.16
C PRO A 89 17.48 -24.52 5.93
N TYR A 90 17.79 -23.56 6.80
CA TYR A 90 18.82 -23.54 7.85
C TYR A 90 19.88 -24.66 7.81
N SER A 91 20.67 -24.68 6.78
CA SER A 91 21.79 -25.63 6.67
C SER A 91 23.09 -24.85 6.49
N ARG A 92 24.20 -25.54 6.70
CA ARG A 92 25.55 -25.01 6.39
C ARG A 92 25.61 -24.42 4.97
N HIS A 93 24.83 -24.97 4.04
CA HIS A 93 24.73 -24.52 2.65
C HIS A 93 24.14 -23.14 2.47
N VAL A 94 23.34 -22.60 3.39
CA VAL A 94 22.77 -21.24 3.27
C VAL A 94 23.87 -20.18 3.29
N GLN A 95 24.84 -20.29 4.20
CA GLN A 95 25.95 -19.35 4.24
C GLN A 95 26.82 -19.47 2.99
N GLU A 96 27.10 -20.70 2.55
CA GLU A 96 27.85 -20.97 1.32
C GLU A 96 27.14 -20.43 0.09
N LEU A 97 25.80 -20.54 0.04
CA LEU A 97 24.98 -19.95 -1.02
C LEU A 97 25.07 -18.42 -1.01
N ILE A 98 24.89 -17.78 0.14
CA ILE A 98 25.00 -16.32 0.29
C ILE A 98 26.37 -15.84 -0.16
N ASP A 99 27.44 -16.49 0.28
CA ASP A 99 28.81 -16.15 -0.09
C ASP A 99 29.07 -16.37 -1.59
N SER A 100 28.44 -17.39 -2.19
CA SER A 100 28.49 -17.64 -3.63
C SER A 100 27.80 -16.52 -4.42
N LEU A 101 26.60 -16.11 -3.98
CA LEU A 101 25.86 -15.03 -4.61
C LEU A 101 26.59 -13.68 -4.47
N LYS A 102 27.16 -13.40 -3.29
CA LYS A 102 28.00 -12.20 -3.08
C LYS A 102 29.24 -12.19 -4.00
N ARG A 103 29.87 -13.35 -4.20
CA ARG A 103 31.02 -13.46 -5.15
C ARG A 103 30.59 -13.22 -6.59
N ALA A 104 29.42 -13.70 -6.99
CA ALA A 104 28.92 -13.58 -8.36
C ALA A 104 28.39 -12.16 -8.68
N ASP A 105 27.64 -11.58 -7.77
CA ASP A 105 26.88 -10.33 -8.01
C ASP A 105 27.45 -9.13 -7.23
N GLY A 106 28.45 -9.33 -6.35
CA GLY A 106 28.98 -8.33 -5.42
C GLY A 106 28.10 -8.15 -4.17
N GLU A 107 28.58 -7.33 -3.23
CA GLU A 107 27.77 -6.96 -2.07
C GLU A 107 26.66 -5.99 -2.45
N PHE A 108 25.47 -6.24 -1.95
CA PHE A 108 24.34 -5.32 -2.13
C PHE A 108 24.62 -3.98 -1.44
N SER A 109 24.38 -2.89 -2.15
CA SER A 109 24.39 -1.54 -1.59
C SER A 109 23.23 -0.72 -2.14
N ILE A 110 22.51 -0.04 -1.27
CA ILE A 110 21.42 0.87 -1.65
C ILE A 110 21.94 2.01 -2.57
N ASN A 111 23.20 2.37 -2.48
CA ASN A 111 23.84 3.39 -3.33
C ASN A 111 23.96 2.96 -4.80
N GLN A 112 23.73 1.68 -5.11
CA GLN A 112 23.69 1.16 -6.48
C GLN A 112 22.30 1.26 -7.12
N LEU A 113 21.31 1.78 -6.36
CA LEU A 113 19.94 1.88 -6.79
C LEU A 113 19.58 3.33 -7.15
N THR A 114 18.61 3.47 -8.04
CA THR A 114 17.99 4.75 -8.39
C THR A 114 16.64 4.83 -7.73
N TYR A 115 16.41 5.91 -6.99
CA TYR A 115 15.09 6.17 -6.40
C TYR A 115 14.19 6.92 -7.40
N LYS A 116 13.00 6.38 -7.67
CA LYS A 116 12.00 6.99 -8.53
C LYS A 116 10.74 7.33 -7.73
N ARG A 117 10.30 8.58 -7.85
CA ARG A 117 9.09 9.06 -7.18
C ARG A 117 7.84 8.59 -7.93
N ASP A 118 6.85 8.12 -7.19
CA ASP A 118 5.60 7.61 -7.72
C ASP A 118 4.83 8.64 -8.54
N ILE A 119 4.82 9.87 -8.08
CA ILE A 119 4.15 10.97 -8.77
C ILE A 119 4.59 11.13 -10.24
N MET A 120 5.80 10.68 -10.57
CA MET A 120 6.38 10.77 -11.92
C MET A 120 6.23 9.47 -12.73
N THR A 121 5.75 8.37 -12.13
CA THR A 121 5.84 7.04 -12.76
C THR A 121 4.57 6.20 -12.67
N VAL A 122 3.67 6.48 -11.72
CA VAL A 122 2.44 5.70 -11.53
C VAL A 122 1.44 6.02 -12.65
N ASP A 123 1.00 5.00 -13.36
CA ASP A 123 0.02 5.15 -14.43
C ASP A 123 -1.44 5.06 -13.95
N SER A 124 -2.36 5.45 -14.82
CA SER A 124 -3.79 5.46 -14.55
C SER A 124 -4.36 4.05 -14.36
N ALA A 125 -3.84 3.06 -15.08
CA ALA A 125 -4.33 1.68 -14.99
C ALA A 125 -4.03 1.07 -13.61
N PHE A 126 -2.83 1.31 -13.08
CA PHE A 126 -2.46 0.90 -11.73
C PHE A 126 -3.38 1.52 -10.68
N LEU A 127 -3.54 2.86 -10.69
CA LEU A 127 -4.36 3.56 -9.69
C LEU A 127 -5.82 3.13 -9.75
N VAL A 128 -6.39 3.02 -10.94
CA VAL A 128 -7.77 2.56 -11.11
C VAL A 128 -7.94 1.15 -10.54
N ASN A 129 -7.08 0.21 -10.92
CA ASN A 129 -7.13 -1.15 -10.38
C ASN A 129 -7.05 -1.15 -8.85
N HIS A 130 -6.12 -0.37 -8.30
CA HIS A 130 -5.90 -0.30 -6.85
C HIS A 130 -7.12 0.26 -6.11
N ILE A 131 -7.69 1.38 -6.59
CA ILE A 131 -8.88 2.01 -6.01
C ILE A 131 -10.09 1.06 -6.10
N GLU A 132 -10.32 0.43 -7.25
CA GLU A 132 -11.44 -0.51 -7.42
C GLU A 132 -11.38 -1.65 -6.41
N TRP A 133 -10.21 -2.27 -6.21
CA TRP A 133 -10.04 -3.34 -5.24
C TRP A 133 -10.17 -2.87 -3.79
N ALA A 134 -9.64 -1.68 -3.46
CA ALA A 134 -9.78 -1.12 -2.12
C ALA A 134 -11.26 -0.84 -1.78
N PHE A 135 -12.00 -0.23 -2.71
CA PHE A 135 -13.43 0.04 -2.53
C PHE A 135 -14.29 -1.22 -2.51
N LYS A 136 -13.95 -2.22 -3.34
CA LYS A 136 -14.62 -3.52 -3.32
C LYS A 136 -14.56 -4.12 -1.91
N VAL A 137 -13.37 -4.19 -1.33
CA VAL A 137 -13.18 -4.74 0.01
C VAL A 137 -13.92 -3.89 1.05
N TRP A 138 -13.71 -2.59 1.07
CA TRP A 138 -14.33 -1.69 2.04
C TRP A 138 -15.87 -1.74 2.02
N ARG A 139 -16.48 -1.79 0.81
CA ARG A 139 -17.94 -1.76 0.65
C ARG A 139 -18.62 -3.12 0.76
N GLU A 140 -17.91 -4.21 0.40
CA GLU A 140 -18.51 -5.55 0.35
C GLU A 140 -18.25 -6.38 1.60
N GLN A 141 -17.19 -6.10 2.38
CA GLN A 141 -16.95 -6.86 3.60
C GLN A 141 -17.86 -6.41 4.74
N PRO A 142 -18.41 -7.36 5.55
CA PRO A 142 -19.34 -7.02 6.62
C PRO A 142 -18.81 -6.00 7.64
N TRP A 143 -17.51 -6.04 7.92
CA TRP A 143 -16.82 -5.15 8.86
C TRP A 143 -16.49 -3.78 8.27
N GLY A 144 -16.56 -3.59 6.95
CA GLY A 144 -16.26 -2.32 6.30
C GLY A 144 -17.17 -1.18 6.71
N LYS A 145 -18.43 -1.47 7.10
CA LYS A 145 -19.37 -0.46 7.62
C LYS A 145 -18.89 0.24 8.92
N HIS A 146 -17.93 -0.34 9.63
CA HIS A 146 -17.36 0.24 10.84
C HIS A 146 -16.10 1.10 10.56
N VAL A 147 -15.73 1.24 9.30
CA VAL A 147 -14.60 2.04 8.84
C VAL A 147 -15.15 3.24 8.10
N ASP A 148 -15.01 4.44 8.69
CA ASP A 148 -15.35 5.68 8.01
C ASP A 148 -14.41 5.98 6.84
N PHE A 149 -14.78 6.96 6.01
CA PHE A 149 -14.04 7.28 4.80
C PHE A 149 -12.61 7.77 5.10
N ASP A 150 -12.41 8.57 6.13
CA ASP A 150 -11.12 9.13 6.46
C ASP A 150 -10.17 8.03 6.99
N THR A 151 -10.68 7.15 7.86
CA THR A 151 -9.98 5.94 8.31
C THR A 151 -9.65 5.01 7.15
N PHE A 152 -10.57 4.84 6.19
CA PHE A 152 -10.31 4.06 4.98
C PHE A 152 -9.17 4.67 4.15
N CYS A 153 -9.19 5.97 3.91
CA CYS A 153 -8.15 6.65 3.14
C CYS A 153 -6.78 6.57 3.80
N GLU A 154 -6.72 6.74 5.13
CA GLU A 154 -5.46 6.76 5.87
C GLU A 154 -4.82 5.37 6.00
N TYR A 155 -5.60 4.33 6.30
CA TYR A 155 -5.05 3.05 6.72
C TYR A 155 -5.26 1.90 5.72
N ILE A 156 -6.32 1.92 4.92
CA ILE A 156 -6.68 0.81 4.02
C ILE A 156 -6.35 1.12 2.57
N LEU A 157 -6.67 2.32 2.11
CA LEU A 157 -6.49 2.74 0.73
C LEU A 157 -5.02 2.78 0.26
N PRO A 158 -3.99 3.12 1.07
CA PRO A 158 -2.63 3.29 0.55
C PRO A 158 -2.11 2.06 -0.17
N TYR A 159 -1.48 2.27 -1.33
CA TYR A 159 -0.97 1.20 -2.19
C TYR A 159 0.45 0.76 -1.80
N ARG A 160 1.15 1.56 -1.00
CA ARG A 160 2.50 1.28 -0.48
C ARG A 160 2.49 1.08 1.03
N ILE A 161 3.50 0.37 1.51
CA ILE A 161 3.88 0.33 2.92
C ILE A 161 5.16 1.13 3.13
N GLY A 162 6.13 0.99 2.23
CA GLY A 162 7.41 1.68 2.26
C GLY A 162 7.88 2.08 0.85
N ASP A 163 9.07 1.63 0.50
CA ASP A 163 9.78 1.92 -0.74
C ASP A 163 9.88 0.70 -1.68
N GLU A 164 8.97 -0.25 -1.51
CA GLU A 164 8.87 -1.45 -2.33
C GLU A 164 8.50 -1.14 -3.79
N PRO A 165 8.91 -2.00 -4.75
CA PRO A 165 8.41 -1.92 -6.12
C PRO A 165 6.87 -2.04 -6.18
N LEU A 166 6.25 -1.25 -7.06
CA LEU A 166 4.80 -1.31 -7.29
C LEU A 166 4.37 -2.67 -7.83
N SER A 167 3.23 -3.16 -7.36
CA SER A 167 2.59 -4.37 -7.86
C SER A 167 1.08 -4.34 -7.62
N LEU A 168 0.33 -5.08 -8.43
CA LEU A 168 -1.13 -5.22 -8.32
C LEU A 168 -1.50 -6.30 -7.29
N TRP A 169 -1.08 -6.14 -6.05
CA TRP A 169 -1.11 -7.15 -5.00
C TRP A 169 -2.51 -7.44 -4.40
N ARG A 170 -3.42 -6.46 -4.42
CA ARG A 170 -4.69 -6.57 -3.69
C ARG A 170 -5.52 -7.77 -4.09
N LYS A 171 -5.68 -7.99 -5.40
CA LYS A 171 -6.47 -9.11 -5.93
C LYS A 171 -5.90 -10.45 -5.48
N GLU A 172 -4.61 -10.66 -5.71
CA GLU A 172 -3.94 -11.93 -5.39
C GLU A 172 -4.05 -12.26 -3.90
N ILE A 173 -3.80 -11.27 -3.05
CA ILE A 173 -3.88 -11.45 -1.59
C ILE A 173 -5.32 -11.68 -1.15
N TYR A 174 -6.28 -10.94 -1.69
CA TYR A 174 -7.69 -11.16 -1.41
C TYR A 174 -8.12 -12.59 -1.76
N GLU A 175 -7.80 -13.07 -2.96
CA GLU A 175 -8.15 -14.43 -3.40
C GLU A 175 -7.49 -15.51 -2.53
N CYS A 176 -6.28 -15.29 -2.06
CA CYS A 176 -5.54 -16.21 -1.22
C CYS A 176 -6.10 -16.29 0.23
N TYR A 177 -6.41 -15.14 0.84
CA TYR A 177 -6.72 -15.08 2.26
C TYR A 177 -8.22 -14.93 2.57
N SER A 178 -9.06 -14.49 1.63
CA SER A 178 -10.50 -14.33 1.84
C SER A 178 -11.20 -15.62 2.29
N PRO A 179 -10.86 -16.82 1.76
CA PRO A 179 -11.48 -18.07 2.20
C PRO A 179 -11.32 -18.38 3.69
N ILE A 180 -10.29 -17.85 4.35
CA ILE A 180 -10.06 -18.03 5.80
C ILE A 180 -11.22 -17.45 6.61
N LEU A 181 -11.90 -16.43 6.08
CA LEU A 181 -12.99 -15.73 6.74
C LEU A 181 -14.39 -16.24 6.34
N ASP A 182 -14.50 -17.29 5.52
CA ASP A 182 -15.79 -17.76 5.01
C ASP A 182 -16.73 -18.24 6.12
N GLU A 183 -16.22 -18.97 7.11
CA GLU A 183 -17.02 -19.40 8.26
C GLU A 183 -17.33 -18.22 9.20
N PHE A 184 -16.39 -17.31 9.38
CA PHE A 184 -16.60 -16.12 10.19
C PHE A 184 -17.72 -15.25 9.64
N ARG A 185 -17.81 -15.08 8.32
CA ARG A 185 -18.87 -14.29 7.66
C ARG A 185 -20.28 -14.81 7.91
N LYS A 186 -20.43 -16.05 8.42
CA LYS A 186 -21.72 -16.67 8.74
C LYS A 186 -22.12 -16.52 10.20
N THR A 187 -21.27 -15.95 11.03
CA THR A 187 -21.51 -15.76 12.48
C THR A 187 -22.23 -14.46 12.77
N ASP A 188 -22.77 -14.33 13.97
CA ASP A 188 -23.40 -13.08 14.45
C ASP A 188 -22.40 -11.94 14.64
N GLU A 189 -21.10 -12.26 14.73
CA GLU A 189 -20.00 -11.29 14.84
C GLU A 189 -19.33 -10.97 13.49
N ALA A 190 -19.94 -11.37 12.38
CA ALA A 190 -19.37 -11.24 11.04
C ALA A 190 -18.92 -9.80 10.66
N ASP A 191 -19.47 -8.80 11.32
CA ASP A 191 -19.14 -7.40 11.10
C ASP A 191 -18.05 -6.83 12.04
N ASN A 192 -17.49 -7.66 12.93
CA ASN A 192 -16.48 -7.23 13.88
C ASN A 192 -15.07 -7.22 13.24
N PRO A 193 -14.50 -6.02 12.94
CA PRO A 193 -13.20 -5.93 12.27
C PRO A 193 -12.05 -6.50 13.12
N LYS A 194 -12.17 -6.47 14.46
CA LYS A 194 -11.14 -7.00 15.35
C LYS A 194 -11.05 -8.52 15.28
N VAL A 195 -12.20 -9.20 15.20
CA VAL A 195 -12.24 -10.66 15.09
C VAL A 195 -11.73 -11.09 13.72
N ALA A 196 -12.16 -10.42 12.64
CA ALA A 196 -11.65 -10.67 11.30
C ALA A 196 -10.11 -10.54 11.25
N ALA A 197 -9.57 -9.42 11.75
CA ALA A 197 -8.14 -9.17 11.80
C ALA A 197 -7.41 -10.25 12.64
N GLN A 198 -7.96 -10.66 13.79
CA GLN A 198 -7.34 -11.68 14.65
C GLN A 198 -7.23 -13.03 13.95
N LEU A 199 -8.26 -13.46 13.22
CA LEU A 199 -8.26 -14.71 12.46
C LEU A 199 -7.16 -14.72 11.37
N LEU A 200 -7.02 -13.61 10.65
CA LEU A 200 -5.97 -13.44 9.64
C LEU A 200 -4.57 -13.45 10.27
N MET A 201 -4.39 -12.73 11.37
CA MET A 201 -3.13 -12.67 12.11
C MET A 201 -2.71 -14.04 12.67
N ASP A 202 -3.66 -14.80 13.21
CA ASP A 202 -3.39 -16.15 13.71
C ASP A 202 -3.00 -17.12 12.59
N THR A 203 -3.55 -16.93 11.39
CA THR A 203 -3.15 -17.68 10.20
C THR A 203 -1.73 -17.35 9.77
N LEU A 204 -1.38 -16.06 9.70
CA LEU A 204 -0.03 -15.64 9.38
C LEU A 204 1.00 -16.12 10.41
N ARG A 205 0.66 -16.13 11.71
CA ARG A 205 1.53 -16.68 12.77
C ARG A 205 1.81 -18.17 12.60
N LYS A 206 0.86 -18.93 12.07
CA LYS A 206 1.02 -20.37 11.81
C LYS A 206 1.85 -20.66 10.56
N ALA A 207 2.08 -19.68 9.71
CA ALA A 207 2.76 -19.86 8.41
C ALA A 207 4.28 -20.04 8.50
N ASN A 208 4.86 -20.31 9.69
CA ASN A 208 6.30 -20.60 9.89
C ASN A 208 7.24 -19.58 9.26
N TYR A 209 6.98 -18.30 9.48
CA TYR A 209 7.92 -17.25 9.07
C TYR A 209 9.28 -17.46 9.71
N ARG A 210 10.34 -17.35 8.89
CA ARG A 210 11.71 -17.51 9.34
C ARG A 210 12.36 -16.14 9.49
N ASN A 211 12.75 -15.80 10.71
CA ASN A 211 13.54 -14.59 10.92
C ASN A 211 14.95 -14.80 10.36
N THR A 212 15.42 -13.85 9.54
CA THR A 212 16.78 -13.84 9.03
C THR A 212 17.41 -12.46 9.19
N ALA A 213 18.55 -12.45 9.87
CA ALA A 213 19.44 -11.29 9.96
C ALA A 213 20.63 -11.40 9.00
N LEU A 214 20.64 -12.39 8.12
CA LEU A 214 21.77 -12.70 7.23
C LEU A 214 21.86 -11.75 6.03
N PHE A 215 20.78 -11.02 5.73
CA PHE A 215 20.73 -10.09 4.62
C PHE A 215 20.95 -8.66 5.09
N PRO A 216 21.66 -7.84 4.31
CA PRO A 216 21.77 -6.41 4.58
C PRO A 216 20.38 -5.75 4.55
N VAL A 217 20.22 -4.67 5.28
CA VAL A 217 18.99 -3.87 5.22
C VAL A 217 18.92 -3.23 3.83
N GLY A 218 17.88 -3.57 3.10
CA GLY A 218 17.58 -3.05 1.76
C GLY A 218 16.20 -2.38 1.71
N PRO A 219 15.73 -2.03 0.53
CA PRO A 219 14.35 -1.59 0.32
C PRO A 219 13.34 -2.64 0.80
N HIS A 220 12.12 -2.21 1.04
CA HIS A 220 11.03 -3.14 1.33
C HIS A 220 10.83 -4.13 0.19
N LEU A 221 10.49 -5.38 0.53
CA LEU A 221 10.37 -6.45 -0.47
C LEU A 221 9.00 -6.51 -1.15
N GLY A 222 8.03 -5.79 -0.58
CA GLY A 222 6.66 -5.80 -1.07
C GLY A 222 5.92 -7.11 -0.75
N PRO A 223 4.85 -7.45 -1.47
CA PRO A 223 3.99 -8.59 -1.16
C PRO A 223 4.67 -9.96 -1.33
N ASP A 224 5.84 -10.04 -1.96
CA ASP A 224 6.57 -11.30 -2.08
C ASP A 224 7.01 -11.88 -0.72
N VAL A 225 7.06 -11.07 0.34
CA VAL A 225 7.28 -11.57 1.71
C VAL A 225 6.26 -12.64 2.11
N LEU A 226 5.02 -12.55 1.60
CA LEU A 226 3.97 -13.56 1.81
C LEU A 226 4.29 -14.89 1.13
N LYS A 227 5.02 -14.87 0.01
CA LYS A 227 5.44 -16.07 -0.72
C LYS A 227 6.70 -16.69 -0.10
N TRP A 228 7.61 -15.83 0.34
CA TRP A 228 8.90 -16.29 0.87
C TRP A 228 8.86 -16.70 2.33
N HIS A 229 7.89 -16.24 3.10
CA HIS A 229 7.76 -16.50 4.55
C HIS A 229 9.09 -16.30 5.29
N THR A 230 9.86 -15.30 4.91
CA THR A 230 11.15 -15.00 5.50
C THR A 230 11.40 -13.50 5.53
N GLY A 231 12.20 -13.05 6.46
CA GLY A 231 12.55 -11.66 6.62
C GLY A 231 12.85 -11.30 8.07
N SER A 232 12.99 -10.03 8.33
CA SER A 232 13.09 -9.45 9.67
C SER A 232 11.69 -9.11 10.23
N CYS A 233 11.63 -8.46 11.37
CA CYS A 233 10.38 -7.94 11.93
C CYS A 233 9.67 -6.97 10.98
N ARG A 234 10.42 -6.24 10.13
CA ARG A 234 9.87 -5.33 9.12
C ARG A 234 9.04 -6.11 8.09
N GLU A 235 9.61 -7.12 7.46
CA GLU A 235 8.93 -7.94 6.46
C GLU A 235 7.70 -8.65 7.03
N PHE A 236 7.73 -9.06 8.31
CA PHE A 236 6.55 -9.65 8.96
C PHE A 236 5.45 -8.61 9.18
N THR A 237 5.81 -7.39 9.54
CA THR A 237 4.84 -6.29 9.67
C THR A 237 4.24 -5.96 8.31
N ASP A 238 5.05 -5.89 7.26
CA ASP A 238 4.59 -5.66 5.90
C ASP A 238 3.60 -6.73 5.44
N ALA A 239 3.91 -8.01 5.68
CA ALA A 239 3.00 -9.12 5.37
C ALA A 239 1.63 -8.96 6.04
N MET A 240 1.61 -8.58 7.33
CA MET A 240 0.39 -8.33 8.07
C MET A 240 -0.41 -7.16 7.49
N ILE A 241 0.26 -6.05 7.16
CA ILE A 241 -0.39 -4.86 6.59
C ILE A 241 -0.99 -5.18 5.23
N TYR A 242 -0.28 -5.91 4.35
CA TYR A 242 -0.80 -6.32 3.05
C TYR A 242 -2.08 -7.14 3.18
N VAL A 243 -2.09 -8.16 4.05
CA VAL A 243 -3.27 -9.01 4.26
C VAL A 243 -4.43 -8.21 4.84
N LEU A 244 -4.19 -7.38 5.88
CA LEU A 244 -5.24 -6.57 6.49
C LEU A 244 -5.80 -5.50 5.57
N ARG A 245 -4.99 -4.93 4.66
CA ARG A 245 -5.46 -3.97 3.65
C ARG A 245 -6.21 -4.62 2.48
N ALA A 246 -5.98 -5.90 2.23
CA ALA A 246 -6.62 -6.65 1.15
C ALA A 246 -7.98 -7.22 1.52
N LEU A 247 -8.35 -7.23 2.81
CA LEU A 247 -9.54 -7.89 3.37
C LEU A 247 -10.29 -6.99 4.33
#